data_6b457da165c6eece29a61be0d4696030
#
_entry.id   6b457da165c6eece29a61be0d4696030
#
_cell.length_a   1.000
_cell.length_b   1.000
_cell.length_c   1.000
_cell.angle_alpha   90.00
_cell.angle_beta   90.00
_cell.angle_gamma   90.00
#
_symmetry.space_group_name_H-M   'P 1'
#
loop_
_entity.id
_entity.type
_entity.pdbx_description
1 polymer ?
#
loop_
_entity_poly.entity_id
_entity_poly.type
_entity_poly.pdbx_seq_one_letter_code
_entity_poly.pdbx_strand_id
1 'polypeptide(L)'
;MLSLFDRRHFLQSSAALGGTLLAGGVPLNRSAAAESVRIDPPVVDRVVVQEITDGAHDIFLRGAELPGLSVQRVGPAAFAGQGRTLSSEWGLALHIQSQKGDEIRRYLLDFGFTPTVYLSNLDLLKIDVSAVDALILSHGHFDHLGGLTGFLEAQRPRMRNDLRLYTGGEDNFCHRLNRNPDGSFSDFGVLDRHRLKALNVEPVLSEVPVVIEGHAFTTGAVPRTSIEHVLPNTWVEVGIKDALGCDPNAYMNHHFTDDELAGKPQPDQHWHEHATCFRLGDRGLVVISSCGHAGIINTLRRAQEVSGVEKIYALVGGFHLAPAPDDYLRQVMAELKKLDPDHVLPMHCSGQNFIDLAKAEMPEKLVLCTTGSRFTFTT
;
A
#
# COMPACT_ATOMS: atom_id res chain seq x y z
N MET A 1 21.56 -33.77 -44.57
CA MET A 1 22.35 -32.65 -45.14
C MET A 1 22.32 -31.58 -44.08
N LEU A 2 23.35 -31.48 -43.23
CA LEU A 2 24.50 -30.58 -43.22
C LEU A 2 24.04 -29.15 -42.92
N SER A 3 24.55 -28.38 -41.94
CA SER A 3 25.80 -28.41 -41.13
C SER A 3 25.64 -27.39 -40.00
N LEU A 4 25.94 -27.70 -38.78
CA LEU A 4 27.12 -27.25 -38.00
C LEU A 4 27.60 -25.82 -38.29
N PHE A 5 27.44 -24.91 -37.34
CA PHE A 5 28.37 -23.84 -37.14
C PHE A 5 28.87 -23.85 -35.67
N ASP A 6 30.17 -23.90 -35.63
CA ASP A 6 31.08 -24.26 -34.56
C ASP A 6 31.33 -23.06 -33.63
N ARG A 7 31.38 -23.35 -32.34
CA ARG A 7 31.90 -22.45 -31.32
C ARG A 7 33.42 -22.63 -31.27
N ARG A 8 34.18 -21.64 -31.61
CA ARG A 8 35.55 -21.37 -31.14
C ARG A 8 36.19 -20.27 -32.00
N HIS A 9 36.42 -19.10 -31.40
CA HIS A 9 37.62 -18.28 -31.54
C HIS A 9 37.33 -16.88 -31.01
N PHE A 10 37.69 -16.64 -29.80
CA PHE A 10 38.23 -15.37 -29.37
C PHE A 10 39.03 -15.56 -28.06
N LEU A 11 40.22 -16.03 -28.20
CA LEU A 11 41.29 -15.91 -27.19
C LEU A 11 42.57 -15.59 -27.96
N GLN A 12 43.17 -14.50 -27.61
CA GLN A 12 44.58 -14.15 -27.58
C GLN A 12 44.84 -12.69 -27.98
N SER A 13 45.15 -11.91 -26.99
CA SER A 13 46.34 -11.05 -27.05
C SER A 13 46.68 -10.58 -25.64
N SER A 14 47.70 -11.20 -25.09
CA SER A 14 48.36 -10.84 -23.84
C SER A 14 49.35 -9.71 -24.11
N ALA A 15 49.39 -8.73 -23.22
CA ALA A 15 50.61 -7.96 -22.98
C ALA A 15 50.72 -7.65 -21.49
N ALA A 16 51.73 -8.18 -20.87
CA ALA A 16 52.11 -7.98 -19.48
C ALA A 16 52.73 -6.61 -19.26
N LEU A 17 52.41 -5.96 -18.16
CA LEU A 17 53.32 -5.03 -17.47
C LEU A 17 53.02 -5.12 -15.98
N GLY A 18 54.02 -5.51 -15.22
CA GLY A 18 53.95 -5.67 -13.78
C GLY A 18 54.02 -4.34 -13.04
N GLY A 19 53.46 -4.31 -11.83
CA GLY A 19 53.55 -3.17 -10.91
C GLY A 19 52.82 -3.46 -9.60
N THR A 20 53.57 -3.96 -8.62
CA THR A 20 53.52 -3.83 -7.15
C THR A 20 52.16 -3.73 -6.44
N LEU A 21 51.90 -4.71 -5.63
CA LEU A 21 50.89 -4.80 -4.56
C LEU A 21 51.02 -3.64 -3.56
N LEU A 22 49.94 -2.92 -3.32
CA LEU A 22 49.59 -2.31 -2.02
C LEU A 22 48.21 -2.76 -1.62
N ALA A 23 48.15 -3.55 -0.57
CA ALA A 23 46.93 -3.98 0.07
C ALA A 23 46.32 -2.79 0.80
N GLY A 24 45.25 -2.24 0.24
CA GLY A 24 44.35 -1.29 0.87
C GLY A 24 42.93 -1.77 0.61
N GLY A 25 42.33 -2.49 1.58
CA GLY A 25 40.92 -2.88 1.52
C GLY A 25 40.04 -1.63 1.54
N VAL A 26 39.53 -1.24 0.38
CA VAL A 26 38.43 -0.29 0.29
C VAL A 26 37.16 -1.09 0.52
N PRO A 27 36.35 -0.76 1.56
CA PRO A 27 35.03 -1.35 1.67
C PRO A 27 34.23 -0.90 0.45
N LEU A 28 33.84 -1.84 -0.40
CA LEU A 28 32.85 -1.63 -1.44
C LEU A 28 31.51 -1.29 -0.78
N ASN A 29 31.32 -0.03 -0.45
CA ASN A 29 30.03 0.54 -0.11
C ASN A 29 29.20 0.57 -1.41
N ARG A 30 28.58 -0.54 -1.76
CA ARG A 30 27.55 -0.61 -2.81
C ARG A 30 26.24 -0.08 -2.25
N SER A 31 26.20 1.19 -1.99
CA SER A 31 24.97 1.95 -2.08
C SER A 31 24.74 2.17 -3.59
N ALA A 32 24.12 1.20 -4.25
CA ALA A 32 23.45 1.49 -5.49
C ALA A 32 22.29 2.43 -5.11
N ALA A 33 22.50 3.74 -5.28
CA ALA A 33 21.41 4.68 -5.33
C ALA A 33 20.50 4.19 -6.46
N ALA A 34 19.36 3.62 -6.13
CA ALA A 34 18.29 3.40 -7.09
C ALA A 34 18.05 4.79 -7.70
N GLU A 35 18.29 4.94 -9.00
CA GLU A 35 17.93 6.16 -9.71
C GLU A 35 16.50 6.51 -9.31
N SER A 36 16.28 7.69 -8.77
CA SER A 36 14.98 8.12 -8.31
C SER A 36 14.08 8.26 -9.55
N VAL A 37 13.30 7.24 -9.83
CA VAL A 37 12.33 7.26 -10.92
C VAL A 37 11.29 8.31 -10.56
N ARG A 38 11.41 9.50 -11.16
CA ARG A 38 10.41 10.55 -11.09
C ARG A 38 9.35 10.33 -12.14
N ILE A 39 8.13 10.65 -11.79
CA ILE A 39 6.99 10.72 -12.71
C ILE A 39 6.51 12.17 -12.78
N ASP A 40 5.78 12.50 -13.85
CA ASP A 40 4.94 13.70 -13.89
C ASP A 40 3.54 13.30 -13.37
N PRO A 41 3.20 13.64 -12.11
CA PRO A 41 1.97 13.14 -11.51
C PRO A 41 0.76 13.83 -12.15
N PRO A 42 -0.26 13.05 -12.58
CA PRO A 42 -1.50 13.63 -13.10
C PRO A 42 -2.12 14.56 -12.06
N VAL A 43 -2.55 15.74 -12.51
CA VAL A 43 -3.26 16.69 -11.66
C VAL A 43 -4.75 16.38 -11.71
N VAL A 44 -5.39 16.30 -10.53
CA VAL A 44 -6.83 16.10 -10.38
C VAL A 44 -7.46 17.26 -9.62
N ASP A 45 -8.75 17.50 -9.87
CA ASP A 45 -9.52 18.61 -9.27
C ASP A 45 -10.18 18.20 -7.95
N ARG A 46 -10.43 16.89 -7.81
CA ARG A 46 -11.15 16.34 -6.66
C ARG A 46 -10.72 14.89 -6.41
N VAL A 47 -10.59 14.55 -5.13
CA VAL A 47 -10.43 13.18 -4.65
C VAL A 47 -11.47 12.88 -3.59
N VAL A 48 -12.15 11.75 -3.70
CA VAL A 48 -13.10 11.27 -2.70
C VAL A 48 -12.59 9.94 -2.18
N VAL A 49 -12.46 9.81 -0.88
CA VAL A 49 -12.13 8.55 -0.19
C VAL A 49 -13.34 8.13 0.63
N GLN A 50 -13.93 6.98 0.30
CA GLN A 50 -15.02 6.35 1.03
C GLN A 50 -14.50 5.14 1.76
N GLU A 51 -14.58 5.17 3.07
CA GLU A 51 -14.16 4.06 3.94
C GLU A 51 -15.22 2.97 3.90
N ILE A 52 -14.89 1.80 3.30
CA ILE A 52 -15.82 0.67 3.18
C ILE A 52 -15.84 -0.12 4.48
N THR A 53 -14.63 -0.43 5.02
CA THR A 53 -14.47 -1.10 6.32
C THR A 53 -13.19 -0.66 7.00
N ASP A 54 -13.24 -0.63 8.31
CA ASP A 54 -12.14 -0.37 9.24
C ASP A 54 -12.47 -1.06 10.58
N GLY A 55 -11.54 -1.02 11.52
CA GLY A 55 -11.66 -1.60 12.85
C GLY A 55 -12.77 -1.02 13.74
N ALA A 56 -13.39 0.09 13.36
CA ALA A 56 -14.43 0.75 14.15
C ALA A 56 -15.57 1.32 13.30
N HIS A 57 -16.79 1.34 13.86
CA HIS A 57 -17.93 2.04 13.32
C HIS A 57 -18.62 2.85 14.42
N ASP A 58 -18.57 4.18 14.31
CA ASP A 58 -19.26 5.11 15.22
C ASP A 58 -20.37 5.86 14.47
N ILE A 59 -21.59 5.44 14.67
CA ILE A 59 -22.79 5.98 14.05
C ILE A 59 -23.12 7.43 14.52
N PHE A 60 -22.54 7.87 15.64
CA PHE A 60 -22.74 9.20 16.23
C PHE A 60 -21.61 10.19 15.90
N LEU A 61 -20.53 9.72 15.28
CA LEU A 61 -19.45 10.62 14.85
C LEU A 61 -19.98 11.63 13.84
N ARG A 62 -19.76 12.91 14.11
CA ARG A 62 -20.30 13.98 13.26
C ARG A 62 -19.41 14.26 12.05
N GLY A 63 -20.04 14.66 10.95
CA GLY A 63 -19.35 15.23 9.81
C GLY A 63 -18.77 16.62 10.11
N ALA A 64 -17.94 17.10 9.20
CA ALA A 64 -17.30 18.42 9.29
C ALA A 64 -17.08 19.02 7.90
N GLU A 65 -17.08 20.35 7.84
CA GLU A 65 -16.61 21.11 6.68
C GLU A 65 -15.36 21.87 7.08
N LEU A 66 -14.25 21.52 6.45
CA LEU A 66 -12.93 22.11 6.66
C LEU A 66 -12.45 22.76 5.35
N PRO A 67 -11.49 23.67 5.37
CA PRO A 67 -10.98 24.29 4.15
C PRO A 67 -10.48 23.24 3.13
N GLY A 68 -11.25 23.04 2.03
CA GLY A 68 -10.96 22.08 0.98
C GLY A 68 -11.21 20.61 1.33
N LEU A 69 -11.81 20.31 2.48
CA LEU A 69 -12.17 18.95 2.89
C LEU A 69 -13.57 18.90 3.50
N SER A 70 -14.50 18.20 2.82
CA SER A 70 -15.81 17.85 3.37
C SER A 70 -15.79 16.43 3.93
N VAL A 71 -16.27 16.26 5.16
CA VAL A 71 -16.34 14.99 5.89
C VAL A 71 -17.79 14.61 6.12
N GLN A 72 -18.25 13.58 5.43
CA GLN A 72 -19.60 13.04 5.57
C GLN A 72 -19.58 11.72 6.35
N ARG A 73 -20.63 11.46 7.14
CA ARG A 73 -20.79 10.25 7.94
C ARG A 73 -22.12 9.56 7.60
N VAL A 74 -22.11 8.24 7.74
CA VAL A 74 -23.34 7.46 7.56
C VAL A 74 -24.05 7.40 8.91
N GLY A 75 -25.16 8.15 9.02
CA GLY A 75 -25.95 8.19 10.25
C GLY A 75 -27.05 7.13 10.29
N PRO A 76 -27.79 7.02 11.44
CA PRO A 76 -28.81 5.98 11.67
C PRO A 76 -29.90 5.92 10.60
N ALA A 77 -30.26 7.06 10.01
CA ALA A 77 -31.32 7.15 8.99
C ALA A 77 -30.98 6.37 7.71
N ALA A 78 -29.70 6.17 7.40
CA ALA A 78 -29.26 5.42 6.22
C ALA A 78 -29.63 3.94 6.29
N PHE A 79 -29.86 3.40 7.49
CA PHE A 79 -30.16 1.98 7.75
C PHE A 79 -31.61 1.71 8.12
N ALA A 80 -32.44 2.76 8.16
CA ALA A 80 -33.84 2.62 8.56
C ALA A 80 -34.58 1.62 7.65
N GLY A 81 -35.21 0.62 8.25
CA GLY A 81 -35.97 -0.42 7.54
C GLY A 81 -35.13 -1.47 6.80
N GLN A 82 -33.81 -1.41 6.84
CA GLN A 82 -32.94 -2.38 6.13
C GLN A 82 -32.63 -3.65 6.93
N GLY A 83 -32.88 -3.65 8.25
CA GLY A 83 -32.59 -4.80 9.14
C GLY A 83 -31.09 -5.14 9.28
N ARG A 84 -30.20 -4.26 8.78
CA ARG A 84 -28.74 -4.40 8.85
C ARG A 84 -28.07 -3.03 8.87
N THR A 85 -26.85 -2.97 9.36
CA THR A 85 -26.00 -1.76 9.40
C THR A 85 -24.62 -2.09 8.86
N LEU A 86 -23.76 -1.08 8.69
CA LEU A 86 -22.36 -1.30 8.38
C LEU A 86 -21.70 -2.15 9.46
N SER A 87 -20.81 -3.02 9.03
CA SER A 87 -20.02 -3.88 9.90
C SER A 87 -18.57 -3.44 9.88
N SER A 88 -17.93 -3.46 11.04
CA SER A 88 -16.48 -3.28 11.20
C SER A 88 -15.83 -4.64 11.38
N GLU A 89 -14.59 -4.75 10.88
CA GLU A 89 -13.71 -5.89 11.15
C GLU A 89 -12.27 -5.40 11.17
N TRP A 90 -11.35 -6.20 11.71
CA TRP A 90 -9.94 -5.88 11.62
C TRP A 90 -9.48 -6.00 10.16
N GLY A 91 -9.27 -4.85 9.51
CA GLY A 91 -8.88 -4.75 8.11
C GLY A 91 -9.30 -3.41 7.52
N LEU A 92 -8.69 -3.03 6.42
CA LEU A 92 -9.01 -1.79 5.72
C LEU A 92 -9.51 -2.06 4.31
N ALA A 93 -10.50 -1.29 3.89
CA ALA A 93 -10.94 -1.24 2.50
C ALA A 93 -11.51 0.13 2.16
N LEU A 94 -11.08 0.68 1.04
CA LEU A 94 -11.44 2.02 0.58
C LEU A 94 -12.00 1.98 -0.84
N HIS A 95 -13.03 2.78 -1.10
CA HIS A 95 -13.45 3.17 -2.43
C HIS A 95 -12.98 4.59 -2.69
N ILE A 96 -12.25 4.80 -3.77
CA ILE A 96 -11.68 6.09 -4.12
C ILE A 96 -12.27 6.55 -5.45
N GLN A 97 -12.60 7.83 -5.54
CA GLN A 97 -12.95 8.49 -6.81
C GLN A 97 -12.02 9.68 -7.01
N SER A 98 -11.53 9.85 -8.21
CA SER A 98 -10.82 11.06 -8.61
C SER A 98 -11.48 11.69 -9.82
N GLN A 99 -11.43 13.02 -9.92
CA GLN A 99 -12.00 13.79 -11.01
C GLN A 99 -10.97 14.73 -11.59
N LYS A 100 -10.91 14.78 -12.93
CA LYS A 100 -10.09 15.70 -13.72
C LYS A 100 -10.96 16.24 -14.87
N GLY A 101 -11.39 17.50 -14.77
CA GLY A 101 -12.44 18.02 -15.63
C GLY A 101 -13.71 17.19 -15.51
N ASP A 102 -14.20 16.68 -16.63
CA ASP A 102 -15.38 15.81 -16.69
C ASP A 102 -15.07 14.32 -16.50
N GLU A 103 -13.78 13.94 -16.48
CA GLU A 103 -13.35 12.55 -16.35
C GLU A 103 -13.34 12.14 -14.88
N ILE A 104 -13.98 10.99 -14.58
CA ILE A 104 -14.02 10.41 -13.25
C ILE A 104 -13.40 9.01 -13.33
N ARG A 105 -12.48 8.71 -12.41
CA ARG A 105 -11.91 7.38 -12.20
C ARG A 105 -12.27 6.85 -10.82
N ARG A 106 -12.49 5.53 -10.73
CA ARG A 106 -12.90 4.84 -9.51
C ARG A 106 -12.01 3.65 -9.23
N TYR A 107 -11.59 3.54 -7.97
CA TYR A 107 -10.67 2.51 -7.52
C TYR A 107 -11.23 1.83 -6.28
N LEU A 108 -10.93 0.54 -6.13
CA LEU A 108 -11.04 -0.16 -4.86
C LEU A 108 -9.62 -0.40 -4.36
N LEU A 109 -9.30 0.16 -3.21
CA LEU A 109 -8.01 0.00 -2.54
C LEU A 109 -8.20 -0.84 -1.29
N ASP A 110 -7.56 -2.00 -1.27
CA ASP A 110 -7.70 -3.05 -0.27
C ASP A 110 -9.13 -3.59 -0.11
N PHE A 111 -9.27 -4.75 0.56
CA PHE A 111 -10.49 -5.55 0.50
C PHE A 111 -10.94 -6.07 1.88
N GLY A 112 -10.35 -5.57 2.97
CA GLY A 112 -10.66 -6.02 4.33
C GLY A 112 -10.29 -7.46 4.60
N PHE A 113 -10.82 -8.00 5.69
CA PHE A 113 -10.52 -9.36 6.16
C PHE A 113 -11.44 -10.41 5.55
N THR A 114 -12.75 -10.12 5.48
CA THR A 114 -13.74 -11.10 5.00
C THR A 114 -14.57 -10.59 3.82
N PRO A 115 -14.84 -11.44 2.82
CA PRO A 115 -15.70 -11.06 1.70
C PRO A 115 -17.14 -10.75 2.15
N THR A 116 -17.61 -11.35 3.26
CA THR A 116 -18.96 -11.14 3.77
C THR A 116 -19.17 -9.71 4.24
N VAL A 117 -18.25 -9.18 5.06
CA VAL A 117 -18.32 -7.79 5.55
C VAL A 117 -18.11 -6.83 4.38
N TYR A 118 -17.09 -7.08 3.57
CA TYR A 118 -16.77 -6.24 2.42
C TYR A 118 -17.97 -6.08 1.45
N LEU A 119 -18.56 -7.19 1.00
CA LEU A 119 -19.72 -7.19 0.10
C LEU A 119 -20.97 -6.54 0.72
N SER A 120 -21.23 -6.80 2.00
CA SER A 120 -22.36 -6.19 2.72
C SER A 120 -22.21 -4.67 2.78
N ASN A 121 -21.02 -4.17 3.12
CA ASN A 121 -20.76 -2.74 3.21
C ASN A 121 -20.78 -2.05 1.83
N LEU A 122 -20.24 -2.68 0.78
CA LEU A 122 -20.36 -2.19 -0.60
C LEU A 122 -21.82 -1.94 -0.99
N ASP A 123 -22.70 -2.90 -0.69
CA ASP A 123 -24.12 -2.77 -1.01
C ASP A 123 -24.81 -1.69 -0.18
N LEU A 124 -24.54 -1.61 1.13
CA LEU A 124 -25.10 -0.58 2.02
C LEU A 124 -24.63 0.84 1.63
N LEU A 125 -23.37 1.00 1.23
CA LEU A 125 -22.80 2.27 0.78
C LEU A 125 -23.15 2.60 -0.68
N LYS A 126 -23.90 1.71 -1.38
CA LYS A 126 -24.32 1.88 -2.78
C LYS A 126 -23.15 2.11 -3.73
N ILE A 127 -22.05 1.40 -3.51
CA ILE A 127 -20.87 1.47 -4.38
C ILE A 127 -21.14 0.63 -5.64
N ASP A 128 -21.14 1.29 -6.80
CA ASP A 128 -21.32 0.62 -8.09
C ASP A 128 -20.00 0.01 -8.55
N VAL A 129 -19.85 -1.29 -8.35
CA VAL A 129 -18.65 -2.05 -8.73
C VAL A 129 -18.45 -2.14 -10.26
N SER A 130 -19.51 -1.95 -11.05
CA SER A 130 -19.40 -1.97 -12.52
C SER A 130 -18.67 -0.74 -13.08
N ALA A 131 -18.61 0.32 -12.29
CA ALA A 131 -17.94 1.57 -12.65
C ALA A 131 -16.48 1.64 -12.14
N VAL A 132 -15.96 0.57 -11.54
CA VAL A 132 -14.58 0.52 -11.04
C VAL A 132 -13.59 0.38 -12.19
N ASP A 133 -12.61 1.27 -12.25
CA ASP A 133 -11.59 1.31 -13.30
C ASP A 133 -10.39 0.42 -12.97
N ALA A 134 -9.98 0.34 -11.70
CA ALA A 134 -8.86 -0.47 -11.26
C ALA A 134 -9.01 -0.93 -9.80
N LEU A 135 -8.34 -2.04 -9.49
CA LEU A 135 -8.13 -2.55 -8.13
C LEU A 135 -6.71 -2.20 -7.69
N ILE A 136 -6.52 -1.93 -6.42
CA ILE A 136 -5.22 -1.63 -5.82
C ILE A 136 -5.09 -2.46 -4.55
N LEU A 137 -3.96 -3.14 -4.36
CA LEU A 137 -3.61 -3.84 -3.14
C LEU A 137 -2.31 -3.23 -2.60
N SER A 138 -2.39 -2.64 -1.44
CA SER A 138 -1.29 -1.90 -0.81
C SER A 138 -0.12 -2.80 -0.42
N HIS A 139 -0.42 -3.97 0.15
CA HIS A 139 0.54 -4.97 0.59
C HIS A 139 -0.13 -6.34 0.82
N GLY A 140 0.66 -7.37 1.11
CA GLY A 140 0.23 -8.76 1.12
C GLY A 140 -0.32 -9.30 2.44
N HIS A 141 -0.81 -8.48 3.37
CA HIS A 141 -1.45 -8.94 4.60
C HIS A 141 -2.91 -9.34 4.38
N PHE A 142 -3.33 -10.37 5.13
CA PHE A 142 -4.66 -10.95 4.95
C PHE A 142 -5.80 -9.98 5.27
N ASP A 143 -5.63 -9.09 6.23
CA ASP A 143 -6.59 -8.05 6.60
C ASP A 143 -6.72 -6.92 5.55
N HIS A 144 -5.97 -7.00 4.45
CA HIS A 144 -6.10 -6.15 3.26
C HIS A 144 -6.50 -6.93 2.01
N LEU A 145 -6.17 -8.23 1.94
CA LEU A 145 -6.46 -9.06 0.76
C LEU A 145 -7.57 -10.09 0.98
N GLY A 146 -7.97 -10.37 2.23
CA GLY A 146 -8.84 -11.50 2.57
C GLY A 146 -10.21 -11.47 1.90
N GLY A 147 -10.78 -10.29 1.70
CA GLY A 147 -12.04 -10.12 0.97
C GLY A 147 -11.94 -10.23 -0.55
N LEU A 148 -10.72 -10.08 -1.14
CA LEU A 148 -10.52 -9.92 -2.59
C LEU A 148 -11.08 -11.07 -3.42
N THR A 149 -10.72 -12.30 -3.10
CA THR A 149 -11.12 -13.47 -3.90
C THR A 149 -12.63 -13.64 -3.89
N GLY A 150 -13.27 -13.63 -2.71
CA GLY A 150 -14.73 -13.76 -2.61
C GLY A 150 -15.48 -12.58 -3.22
N PHE A 151 -14.94 -11.37 -3.16
CA PHE A 151 -15.46 -10.21 -3.87
C PHE A 151 -15.42 -10.44 -5.39
N LEU A 152 -14.29 -10.85 -5.94
CA LEU A 152 -14.16 -11.11 -7.36
C LEU A 152 -15.07 -12.25 -7.82
N GLU A 153 -15.16 -13.35 -7.07
CA GLU A 153 -16.09 -14.44 -7.40
C GLU A 153 -17.55 -13.97 -7.49
N ALA A 154 -17.96 -13.06 -6.62
CA ALA A 154 -19.32 -12.54 -6.60
C ALA A 154 -19.59 -11.43 -7.63
N GLN A 155 -18.61 -10.61 -7.97
CA GLN A 155 -18.82 -9.36 -8.71
C GLN A 155 -18.12 -9.28 -10.07
N ARG A 156 -17.14 -10.14 -10.34
CA ARG A 156 -16.32 -10.09 -11.57
C ARG A 156 -17.12 -9.98 -12.88
N PRO A 157 -18.26 -10.69 -13.06
CA PRO A 157 -19.05 -10.59 -14.27
C PRO A 157 -19.68 -9.22 -14.53
N ARG A 158 -19.75 -8.35 -13.50
CA ARG A 158 -20.30 -6.99 -13.61
C ARG A 158 -19.22 -5.94 -13.87
N MET A 159 -17.95 -6.30 -13.77
CA MET A 159 -16.83 -5.39 -13.91
C MET A 159 -16.27 -5.39 -15.33
N ARG A 160 -15.45 -4.40 -15.67
CA ARG A 160 -14.78 -4.30 -16.97
C ARG A 160 -13.90 -5.53 -17.26
N ASN A 161 -13.77 -5.91 -18.52
CA ASN A 161 -13.03 -7.12 -18.89
C ASN A 161 -11.51 -7.00 -18.71
N ASP A 162 -10.95 -5.81 -18.88
CA ASP A 162 -9.53 -5.46 -18.79
C ASP A 162 -9.12 -4.97 -17.38
N LEU A 163 -9.78 -5.50 -16.36
CA LEU A 163 -9.55 -5.11 -14.97
C LEU A 163 -8.13 -5.49 -14.52
N ARG A 164 -7.41 -4.53 -13.96
CA ARG A 164 -6.06 -4.68 -13.41
C ARG A 164 -6.08 -4.57 -11.89
N LEU A 165 -5.19 -5.34 -11.26
CA LEU A 165 -4.86 -5.21 -9.84
C LEU A 165 -3.45 -4.63 -9.73
N TYR A 166 -3.34 -3.36 -9.34
CA TYR A 166 -2.06 -2.74 -9.04
C TYR A 166 -1.63 -3.15 -7.63
N THR A 167 -0.44 -3.71 -7.52
CA THR A 167 0.11 -4.17 -6.24
C THR A 167 1.60 -3.87 -6.18
N GLY A 168 2.24 -4.10 -5.05
CA GLY A 168 3.69 -3.95 -4.91
C GLY A 168 4.48 -4.93 -5.78
N GLY A 169 5.69 -5.24 -5.37
CA GLY A 169 6.54 -6.17 -6.09
C GLY A 169 6.11 -7.64 -5.97
N GLU A 170 6.95 -8.52 -6.49
CA GLU A 170 6.72 -9.97 -6.48
C GLU A 170 6.54 -10.53 -5.06
N ASP A 171 7.23 -9.97 -4.07
CA ASP A 171 7.12 -10.36 -2.66
C ASP A 171 5.73 -10.13 -2.05
N ASN A 172 4.83 -9.39 -2.73
CA ASN A 172 3.42 -9.35 -2.39
C ASN A 172 2.75 -10.74 -2.43
N PHE A 173 3.28 -11.65 -3.24
CA PHE A 173 2.79 -13.02 -3.36
C PHE A 173 3.44 -14.00 -2.37
N CYS A 174 4.45 -13.61 -1.58
CA CYS A 174 5.03 -14.50 -0.58
C CYS A 174 4.02 -14.91 0.48
N HIS A 175 4.19 -16.09 1.08
CA HIS A 175 3.39 -16.53 2.21
C HIS A 175 3.64 -15.68 3.44
N ARG A 176 2.58 -15.24 4.13
CA ARG A 176 2.65 -14.56 5.42
C ARG A 176 2.26 -15.50 6.53
N LEU A 177 2.99 -15.39 7.64
CA LEU A 177 2.86 -16.26 8.79
C LEU A 177 2.74 -15.43 10.06
N ASN A 178 1.92 -15.89 11.01
CA ASN A 178 1.95 -15.42 12.38
C ASN A 178 2.86 -16.31 13.21
N ARG A 179 3.76 -15.73 13.98
CA ARG A 179 4.57 -16.47 14.94
C ARG A 179 3.80 -16.61 16.25
N ASN A 180 3.51 -17.84 16.62
CA ASN A 180 2.80 -18.17 17.85
C ASN A 180 3.72 -18.04 19.09
N PRO A 181 3.16 -17.90 20.32
CA PRO A 181 3.95 -17.79 21.55
C PRO A 181 4.87 -18.98 21.83
N ASP A 182 4.54 -20.17 21.32
CA ASP A 182 5.36 -21.38 21.43
C ASP A 182 6.48 -21.46 20.39
N GLY A 183 6.60 -20.44 19.53
CA GLY A 183 7.59 -20.37 18.46
C GLY A 183 7.18 -21.06 17.16
N SER A 184 6.03 -21.75 17.11
CA SER A 184 5.47 -22.29 15.87
C SER A 184 4.90 -21.17 14.99
N PHE A 185 4.59 -21.52 13.73
CA PHE A 185 3.98 -20.61 12.77
C PHE A 185 2.59 -21.09 12.39
N SER A 186 1.67 -20.13 12.23
CA SER A 186 0.35 -20.33 11.62
C SER A 186 0.24 -19.48 10.36
N ASP A 187 -0.51 -19.99 9.38
CA ASP A 187 -0.74 -19.28 8.12
C ASP A 187 -1.49 -17.96 8.36
N PHE A 188 -1.04 -16.89 7.71
CA PHE A 188 -1.71 -15.59 7.67
C PHE A 188 -2.09 -15.19 6.23
N GLY A 189 -1.99 -16.13 5.30
CA GLY A 189 -2.48 -15.98 3.95
C GLY A 189 -1.42 -15.70 2.89
N VAL A 190 -1.89 -15.80 1.66
CA VAL A 190 -1.10 -15.60 0.46
C VAL A 190 -2.00 -15.07 -0.65
N LEU A 191 -1.51 -14.14 -1.45
CA LEU A 191 -2.21 -13.70 -2.66
C LEU A 191 -2.11 -14.78 -3.75
N ASP A 192 -3.25 -15.35 -4.15
CA ASP A 192 -3.31 -16.43 -5.13
C ASP A 192 -3.38 -15.90 -6.58
N ARG A 193 -2.23 -15.89 -7.26
CA ARG A 193 -2.14 -15.46 -8.67
C ARG A 193 -2.92 -16.36 -9.63
N HIS A 194 -3.12 -17.65 -9.31
CA HIS A 194 -3.89 -18.56 -10.15
C HIS A 194 -5.38 -18.21 -10.10
N ARG A 195 -5.88 -17.83 -8.93
CA ARG A 195 -7.26 -17.33 -8.77
C ARG A 195 -7.45 -16.00 -9.48
N LEU A 196 -6.51 -15.06 -9.37
CA LEU A 196 -6.57 -13.81 -10.13
C LEU A 196 -6.65 -14.08 -11.62
N LYS A 197 -5.79 -14.96 -12.15
CA LYS A 197 -5.82 -15.35 -13.57
C LYS A 197 -7.13 -16.03 -13.96
N ALA A 198 -7.64 -16.96 -13.15
CA ALA A 198 -8.91 -17.64 -13.40
C ALA A 198 -10.10 -16.68 -13.43
N LEU A 199 -10.03 -15.59 -12.66
CA LEU A 199 -11.02 -14.51 -12.62
C LEU A 199 -10.73 -13.39 -13.62
N ASN A 200 -9.78 -13.59 -14.53
CA ASN A 200 -9.37 -12.61 -15.55
C ASN A 200 -9.03 -11.24 -14.94
N VAL A 201 -8.20 -11.23 -13.89
CA VAL A 201 -7.62 -10.05 -13.28
C VAL A 201 -6.11 -10.13 -13.45
N GLU A 202 -5.52 -9.11 -14.07
CA GLU A 202 -4.09 -9.05 -14.32
C GLU A 202 -3.39 -8.23 -13.22
N PRO A 203 -2.43 -8.82 -12.47
CA PRO A 203 -1.62 -8.06 -11.53
C PRO A 203 -0.58 -7.20 -12.26
N VAL A 204 -0.51 -5.94 -11.88
CA VAL A 204 0.52 -4.97 -12.31
C VAL A 204 1.44 -4.71 -11.13
N LEU A 205 2.69 -5.17 -11.23
CA LEU A 205 3.66 -5.01 -10.16
C LEU A 205 4.25 -3.60 -10.15
N SER A 206 4.17 -2.92 -9.02
CA SER A 206 4.57 -1.52 -8.82
C SER A 206 5.80 -1.40 -7.92
N GLU A 207 6.88 -2.11 -8.23
CA GLU A 207 8.18 -1.92 -7.55
C GLU A 207 8.74 -0.52 -7.79
N VAL A 208 8.48 0.00 -8.99
CA VAL A 208 8.73 1.39 -9.36
C VAL A 208 7.40 2.15 -9.38
N PRO A 209 7.44 3.50 -9.30
CA PRO A 209 6.23 4.30 -9.41
C PRO A 209 5.48 4.06 -10.71
N VAL A 210 4.17 3.89 -10.63
CA VAL A 210 3.27 3.64 -11.78
C VAL A 210 2.10 4.61 -11.73
N VAL A 211 1.74 5.18 -12.87
CA VAL A 211 0.50 5.97 -13.01
C VAL A 211 -0.67 5.03 -13.22
N ILE A 212 -1.71 5.16 -12.39
CA ILE A 212 -2.92 4.34 -12.43
C ILE A 212 -4.04 5.11 -13.13
N GLU A 213 -4.52 4.58 -14.25
CA GLU A 213 -5.66 5.11 -15.02
C GLU A 213 -5.61 6.63 -15.28
N GLY A 214 -4.40 7.21 -15.38
CA GLY A 214 -4.18 8.62 -15.71
C GLY A 214 -4.51 9.63 -14.61
N HIS A 215 -4.88 9.20 -13.40
CA HIS A 215 -5.27 10.09 -12.29
C HIS A 215 -4.48 9.85 -11.00
N ALA A 216 -4.24 8.61 -10.62
CA ALA A 216 -3.48 8.25 -9.43
C ALA A 216 -2.07 7.81 -9.80
N PHE A 217 -1.18 7.70 -8.80
CA PHE A 217 0.11 7.04 -8.95
C PHE A 217 0.50 6.30 -7.67
N THR A 218 1.38 5.29 -7.83
CA THR A 218 2.00 4.59 -6.70
C THR A 218 3.35 5.20 -6.36
N THR A 219 3.77 5.05 -5.11
CA THR A 219 5.15 5.41 -4.70
C THR A 219 6.20 4.44 -5.24
N GLY A 220 5.79 3.24 -5.70
CA GLY A 220 6.68 2.10 -5.77
C GLY A 220 7.18 1.71 -4.38
N ALA A 221 8.20 0.88 -4.31
CA ALA A 221 8.83 0.50 -3.05
C ALA A 221 9.29 1.74 -2.27
N VAL A 222 9.11 1.71 -0.95
CA VAL A 222 9.39 2.85 -0.05
C VAL A 222 10.75 2.65 0.63
N PRO A 223 11.78 3.46 0.28
CA PRO A 223 13.08 3.41 0.95
C PRO A 223 12.98 3.87 2.41
N ARG A 224 13.71 3.19 3.29
CA ARG A 224 13.77 3.52 4.72
C ARG A 224 14.90 4.49 4.98
N THR A 225 14.59 5.79 4.97
CA THR A 225 15.57 6.90 5.10
C THR A 225 15.34 7.77 6.31
N SER A 226 14.23 7.54 7.05
CA SER A 226 13.90 8.25 8.29
C SER A 226 14.38 7.48 9.52
N ILE A 227 13.93 7.93 10.69
CA ILE A 227 14.11 7.21 11.95
C ILE A 227 13.28 5.92 12.04
N GLU A 228 12.33 5.74 11.12
CA GLU A 228 11.38 4.64 11.18
C GLU A 228 11.99 3.32 10.72
N HIS A 229 11.56 2.27 11.37
CA HIS A 229 11.86 0.88 11.06
C HIS A 229 10.58 0.06 11.14
N VAL A 230 10.58 -1.13 10.55
CA VAL A 230 9.43 -2.03 10.60
C VAL A 230 9.18 -2.47 12.05
N LEU A 231 8.00 -2.13 12.56
CA LEU A 231 7.56 -2.59 13.88
C LEU A 231 7.18 -4.08 13.82
N PRO A 232 7.23 -4.80 14.96
CA PRO A 232 6.88 -6.23 15.00
C PRO A 232 5.48 -6.50 14.38
N ASN A 233 5.44 -7.43 13.45
CA ASN A 233 4.22 -7.85 12.76
C ASN A 233 4.34 -9.31 12.28
N THR A 234 3.94 -9.63 11.06
CA THR A 234 4.02 -10.96 10.45
C THR A 234 5.45 -11.39 10.13
N TRP A 235 5.58 -12.66 9.78
CA TRP A 235 6.75 -13.28 9.19
C TRP A 235 6.47 -13.62 7.73
N VAL A 236 7.49 -13.72 6.92
CA VAL A 236 7.41 -14.06 5.50
C VAL A 236 8.18 -15.36 5.22
N GLU A 237 7.59 -16.20 4.39
CA GLU A 237 8.26 -17.37 3.79
C GLU A 237 8.40 -17.12 2.28
N VAL A 238 9.64 -17.01 1.81
CA VAL A 238 9.97 -16.75 0.41
C VAL A 238 10.03 -18.07 -0.35
N GLY A 239 9.48 -18.08 -1.55
CA GLY A 239 9.47 -19.24 -2.43
C GLY A 239 8.08 -19.70 -2.80
N ILE A 240 8.02 -20.72 -3.67
CA ILE A 240 6.76 -21.33 -4.14
C ILE A 240 6.54 -22.64 -3.40
N LYS A 241 5.39 -22.74 -2.74
CA LYS A 241 4.92 -23.93 -2.03
C LYS A 241 3.50 -24.24 -2.46
N ASP A 242 3.23 -25.48 -2.82
CA ASP A 242 1.92 -25.93 -3.33
C ASP A 242 1.36 -25.05 -4.47
N ALA A 243 2.24 -24.62 -5.37
CA ALA A 243 1.98 -23.70 -6.49
C ALA A 243 1.61 -22.25 -6.09
N LEU A 244 1.67 -21.90 -4.81
CA LEU A 244 1.45 -20.55 -4.28
C LEU A 244 2.75 -19.96 -3.74
N GLY A 245 2.80 -18.65 -3.63
CA GLY A 245 3.95 -17.92 -3.11
C GLY A 245 4.62 -17.03 -4.15
N CYS A 246 5.76 -16.49 -3.79
CA CYS A 246 6.56 -15.59 -4.62
C CYS A 246 7.74 -16.31 -5.27
N ASP A 247 8.09 -15.90 -6.50
CA ASP A 247 9.28 -16.40 -7.19
C ASP A 247 10.52 -15.60 -6.73
N PRO A 248 11.46 -16.20 -5.98
CA PRO A 248 12.65 -15.49 -5.52
C PRO A 248 13.56 -15.05 -6.66
N ASN A 249 13.41 -15.62 -7.87
CA ASN A 249 14.19 -15.24 -9.03
C ASN A 249 13.54 -14.17 -9.90
N ALA A 250 12.30 -13.78 -9.61
CA ALA A 250 11.60 -12.72 -10.36
C ALA A 250 12.19 -11.33 -10.08
N TYR A 251 12.97 -11.18 -9.03
CA TYR A 251 13.53 -9.91 -8.57
C TYR A 251 14.89 -9.60 -9.15
N MET A 252 14.99 -8.44 -9.78
CA MET A 252 16.26 -7.89 -10.26
C MET A 252 17.08 -7.24 -9.13
N ASN A 253 16.43 -6.73 -8.07
CA ASN A 253 17.07 -6.09 -6.92
C ASN A 253 16.85 -6.94 -5.66
N HIS A 254 17.67 -7.96 -5.50
CA HIS A 254 17.56 -8.91 -4.40
C HIS A 254 17.74 -8.23 -3.04
N HIS A 255 16.64 -7.97 -2.36
CA HIS A 255 16.62 -7.57 -0.96
C HIS A 255 16.45 -8.78 0.00
N PHE A 256 16.20 -9.95 -0.53
CA PHE A 256 16.09 -11.17 0.26
C PHE A 256 17.44 -11.61 0.82
N THR A 257 17.43 -12.00 2.08
CA THR A 257 18.57 -12.59 2.77
C THR A 257 18.79 -14.05 2.34
N ASP A 258 19.97 -14.61 2.62
CA ASP A 258 20.26 -16.03 2.35
C ASP A 258 19.29 -16.96 3.10
N ASP A 259 18.85 -16.58 4.30
CA ASP A 259 17.89 -17.37 5.08
C ASP A 259 16.49 -17.34 4.45
N GLU A 260 16.03 -16.19 3.95
CA GLU A 260 14.77 -16.08 3.20
C GLU A 260 14.82 -16.91 1.92
N LEU A 261 15.90 -16.82 1.15
CA LEU A 261 16.12 -17.62 -0.06
C LEU A 261 16.21 -19.12 0.21
N ALA A 262 16.63 -19.52 1.42
CA ALA A 262 16.59 -20.91 1.88
C ALA A 262 15.19 -21.36 2.35
N GLY A 263 14.15 -20.54 2.22
CA GLY A 263 12.77 -20.82 2.64
C GLY A 263 12.57 -20.82 4.15
N LYS A 264 13.46 -20.18 4.91
CA LYS A 264 13.28 -20.02 6.35
C LYS A 264 12.42 -18.82 6.64
N PRO A 265 11.34 -18.94 7.42
CA PRO A 265 10.55 -17.80 7.83
C PRO A 265 11.40 -16.70 8.49
N GLN A 266 11.26 -15.46 8.06
CA GLN A 266 11.92 -14.28 8.61
C GLN A 266 10.89 -13.20 8.94
N PRO A 267 11.19 -12.26 9.86
CA PRO A 267 10.32 -11.10 10.09
C PRO A 267 10.09 -10.32 8.78
N ASP A 268 8.84 -10.15 8.38
CA ASP A 268 8.49 -9.47 7.12
C ASP A 268 8.95 -8.02 7.13
N GLN A 269 9.72 -7.64 6.12
CA GLN A 269 10.24 -6.28 5.95
C GLN A 269 9.36 -5.42 5.05
N HIS A 270 8.30 -5.96 4.47
CA HIS A 270 7.32 -5.24 3.63
C HIS A 270 7.94 -4.39 2.51
N TRP A 271 8.92 -4.94 1.79
CA TRP A 271 9.52 -4.23 0.65
C TRP A 271 8.52 -3.96 -0.48
N HIS A 272 7.47 -4.76 -0.57
CA HIS A 272 6.39 -4.65 -1.53
C HIS A 272 5.34 -3.59 -1.18
N GLU A 273 5.34 -3.04 0.05
CA GLU A 273 4.35 -2.03 0.43
C GLU A 273 4.55 -0.75 -0.38
N HIS A 274 3.44 -0.21 -0.87
CA HIS A 274 3.40 1.07 -1.56
C HIS A 274 2.20 1.92 -1.11
N ALA A 275 2.30 3.23 -1.30
CA ALA A 275 1.18 4.14 -1.13
C ALA A 275 0.55 4.52 -2.47
N THR A 276 -0.74 4.82 -2.44
CA THR A 276 -1.49 5.40 -3.56
C THR A 276 -1.61 6.91 -3.37
N CYS A 277 -1.24 7.68 -4.39
CA CYS A 277 -1.11 9.12 -4.30
C CYS A 277 -1.91 9.83 -5.39
N PHE A 278 -2.38 11.04 -5.07
CA PHE A 278 -3.01 11.96 -6.00
C PHE A 278 -2.41 13.36 -5.84
N ARG A 279 -2.15 14.05 -6.96
CA ARG A 279 -1.82 15.47 -6.95
C ARG A 279 -3.10 16.29 -7.11
N LEU A 280 -3.54 16.95 -6.03
CA LEU A 280 -4.77 17.72 -5.97
C LEU A 280 -4.50 19.20 -6.32
N GLY A 281 -4.55 19.54 -7.58
CA GLY A 281 -4.29 20.90 -8.05
C GLY A 281 -3.01 21.47 -7.45
N ASP A 282 -3.12 22.71 -6.92
CA ASP A 282 -2.03 23.39 -6.20
C ASP A 282 -2.05 23.13 -4.68
N ARG A 283 -3.01 22.34 -4.18
CA ARG A 283 -3.07 21.94 -2.76
C ARG A 283 -1.91 21.06 -2.33
N GLY A 284 -1.40 20.22 -3.25
CA GLY A 284 -0.34 19.25 -2.96
C GLY A 284 -0.80 17.81 -3.11
N LEU A 285 -0.17 16.92 -2.36
CA LEU A 285 -0.42 15.48 -2.42
C LEU A 285 -1.47 15.03 -1.41
N VAL A 286 -2.41 14.21 -1.86
CA VAL A 286 -3.19 13.31 -1.01
C VAL A 286 -2.48 11.95 -1.07
N VAL A 287 -1.89 11.53 0.05
CA VAL A 287 -1.13 10.27 0.17
C VAL A 287 -1.94 9.28 0.99
N ILE A 288 -2.28 8.15 0.39
CA ILE A 288 -3.05 7.08 1.02
C ILE A 288 -2.10 5.94 1.34
N SER A 289 -1.76 5.80 2.61
CA SER A 289 -0.99 4.70 3.18
C SER A 289 -1.97 3.73 3.83
N SER A 290 -2.05 2.49 3.38
CA SER A 290 -3.05 1.57 3.94
C SER A 290 -2.63 0.96 5.27
N CYS A 291 -1.33 0.72 5.47
CA CYS A 291 -0.82 0.19 6.73
C CYS A 291 0.43 0.92 7.23
N GLY A 292 1.34 1.34 6.35
CA GLY A 292 2.51 2.15 6.74
C GLY A 292 3.62 1.35 7.43
N HIS A 293 3.81 0.07 7.09
CA HIS A 293 4.89 -0.77 7.61
C HIS A 293 6.28 -0.24 7.26
N ALA A 294 6.41 0.38 6.08
CA ALA A 294 7.65 1.05 5.68
C ALA A 294 7.94 2.34 6.46
N GLY A 295 6.98 2.80 7.27
CA GLY A 295 6.98 4.07 8.00
C GLY A 295 6.28 5.18 7.22
N ILE A 296 5.43 5.96 7.91
CA ILE A 296 4.66 7.04 7.28
C ILE A 296 5.54 8.21 6.84
N ILE A 297 6.61 8.50 7.57
CA ILE A 297 7.56 9.56 7.20
C ILE A 297 8.33 9.16 5.94
N ASN A 298 8.77 7.89 5.85
CA ASN A 298 9.41 7.35 4.66
C ASN A 298 8.45 7.39 3.46
N THR A 299 7.19 7.02 3.67
CA THR A 299 6.13 7.02 2.64
C THR A 299 5.87 8.43 2.11
N LEU A 300 5.74 9.43 2.99
CA LEU A 300 5.51 10.81 2.59
C LEU A 300 6.71 11.39 1.83
N ARG A 301 7.94 11.15 2.31
CA ARG A 301 9.18 11.56 1.63
C ARG A 301 9.30 10.90 0.25
N ARG A 302 8.93 9.62 0.15
CA ARG A 302 8.93 8.91 -1.13
C ARG A 302 7.90 9.48 -2.10
N ALA A 303 6.69 9.80 -1.64
CA ALA A 303 5.69 10.45 -2.46
C ALA A 303 6.16 11.82 -3.00
N GLN A 304 6.82 12.64 -2.16
CA GLN A 304 7.44 13.91 -2.56
C GLN A 304 8.55 13.70 -3.60
N GLU A 305 9.46 12.76 -3.36
CA GLU A 305 10.58 12.45 -4.26
C GLU A 305 10.09 12.02 -5.64
N VAL A 306 9.15 11.07 -5.70
CA VAL A 306 8.60 10.50 -6.93
C VAL A 306 7.86 11.54 -7.76
N SER A 307 7.06 12.38 -7.11
CA SER A 307 6.19 13.36 -7.77
C SER A 307 6.86 14.71 -8.02
N GLY A 308 7.93 15.04 -7.28
CA GLY A 308 8.48 16.38 -7.25
C GLY A 308 7.58 17.44 -6.60
N VAL A 309 6.50 17.00 -5.90
CA VAL A 309 5.56 17.88 -5.19
C VAL A 309 5.91 17.86 -3.70
N GLU A 310 6.32 18.98 -3.14
CA GLU A 310 6.78 19.06 -1.74
C GLU A 310 5.62 19.10 -0.73
N LYS A 311 4.50 19.75 -1.10
CA LYS A 311 3.36 19.94 -0.19
C LYS A 311 2.58 18.64 -0.02
N ILE A 312 2.46 18.17 1.22
CA ILE A 312 1.52 17.13 1.61
C ILE A 312 0.21 17.81 2.05
N TYR A 313 -0.86 17.59 1.31
CA TYR A 313 -2.16 18.12 1.67
C TYR A 313 -2.89 17.21 2.64
N ALA A 314 -2.90 15.89 2.39
CA ALA A 314 -3.49 14.93 3.31
C ALA A 314 -2.67 13.64 3.40
N LEU A 315 -2.55 13.12 4.62
CA LEU A 315 -2.11 11.75 4.92
C LEU A 315 -3.33 10.96 5.39
N VAL A 316 -3.66 9.87 4.69
CA VAL A 316 -4.87 9.08 4.90
C VAL A 316 -4.52 7.61 5.09
N GLY A 317 -5.19 6.90 6.00
CA GLY A 317 -5.15 5.45 6.14
C GLY A 317 -4.45 4.93 7.38
N GLY A 318 -3.93 3.70 7.32
CA GLY A 318 -3.23 3.03 8.41
C GLY A 318 -1.76 3.48 8.51
N PHE A 319 -1.26 3.56 9.76
CA PHE A 319 0.09 4.06 10.06
C PHE A 319 0.95 3.05 10.82
N HIS A 320 0.40 1.88 11.13
CA HIS A 320 1.01 0.79 11.91
C HIS A 320 1.73 1.25 13.20
N LEU A 321 1.17 2.25 13.88
CA LEU A 321 1.72 2.82 15.10
C LEU A 321 1.07 2.29 16.37
N ALA A 322 0.05 1.41 16.25
CA ALA A 322 -0.57 0.75 17.40
C ALA A 322 0.45 0.02 18.31
N PRO A 323 1.45 -0.74 17.78
CA PRO A 323 2.44 -1.41 18.61
C PRO A 323 3.63 -0.52 19.01
N ALA A 324 3.64 0.76 18.59
CA ALA A 324 4.77 1.66 18.84
C ALA A 324 4.92 2.02 20.31
N PRO A 325 6.13 1.96 20.88
CA PRO A 325 6.38 2.54 22.21
C PRO A 325 6.29 4.08 22.17
N ASP A 326 5.97 4.67 23.31
CA ASP A 326 5.67 6.10 23.43
C ASP A 326 6.79 7.04 22.95
N ASP A 327 8.04 6.68 23.18
CA ASP A 327 9.20 7.47 22.75
C ASP A 327 9.39 7.44 21.23
N TYR A 328 9.16 6.30 20.60
CA TYR A 328 9.15 6.16 19.14
C TYR A 328 7.99 6.96 18.53
N LEU A 329 6.80 6.83 19.10
CA LEU A 329 5.61 7.55 18.65
C LEU A 329 5.81 9.07 18.66
N ARG A 330 6.43 9.60 19.74
CA ARG A 330 6.78 11.03 19.84
C ARG A 330 7.80 11.47 18.78
N GLN A 331 8.77 10.62 18.45
CA GLN A 331 9.73 10.91 17.39
C GLN A 331 9.05 10.95 16.00
N VAL A 332 8.18 9.99 15.71
CA VAL A 332 7.39 9.99 14.45
C VAL A 332 6.51 11.23 14.39
N MET A 333 5.83 11.59 15.48
CA MET A 333 5.01 12.81 15.55
C MET A 333 5.83 14.09 15.29
N ALA A 334 7.05 14.16 15.84
CA ALA A 334 7.94 15.30 15.62
C ALA A 334 8.37 15.43 14.14
N GLU A 335 8.63 14.30 13.45
CA GLU A 335 8.93 14.30 12.01
C GLU A 335 7.69 14.63 11.17
N LEU A 336 6.51 14.10 11.54
CA LEU A 336 5.25 14.40 10.85
C LEU A 336 4.91 15.91 10.93
N LYS A 337 5.15 16.55 12.05
CA LYS A 337 5.00 18.01 12.21
C LYS A 337 5.92 18.81 11.30
N LYS A 338 7.13 18.32 10.99
CA LYS A 338 8.05 18.99 10.04
C LYS A 338 7.58 18.87 8.59
N LEU A 339 6.94 17.75 8.25
CA LEU A 339 6.32 17.55 6.93
C LEU A 339 5.05 18.38 6.76
N ASP A 340 4.43 18.76 7.85
CA ASP A 340 3.33 19.72 7.95
C ASP A 340 2.14 19.42 7.02
N PRO A 341 1.55 18.20 7.02
CA PRO A 341 0.34 17.93 6.26
C PRO A 341 -0.80 18.84 6.76
N ASP A 342 -1.72 19.22 5.85
CA ASP A 342 -2.88 20.01 6.26
C ASP A 342 -3.91 19.14 7.00
N HIS A 343 -4.04 17.87 6.60
CA HIS A 343 -4.98 16.92 7.20
C HIS A 343 -4.31 15.57 7.47
N VAL A 344 -4.62 14.97 8.62
CA VAL A 344 -4.18 13.62 9.03
C VAL A 344 -5.41 12.80 9.39
N LEU A 345 -5.64 11.72 8.63
CA LEU A 345 -6.82 10.85 8.70
C LEU A 345 -6.38 9.42 9.10
N PRO A 346 -6.07 9.18 10.40
CA PRO A 346 -5.62 7.86 10.85
C PRO A 346 -6.77 6.84 10.86
N MET A 347 -6.53 5.69 10.26
CA MET A 347 -7.44 4.56 10.16
C MET A 347 -6.74 3.28 10.65
N HIS A 348 -7.47 2.20 10.78
CA HIS A 348 -7.01 0.83 10.94
C HIS A 348 -5.91 0.66 12.01
N CYS A 349 -4.70 0.28 11.60
CA CYS A 349 -3.56 -0.02 12.48
C CYS A 349 -2.82 1.22 12.99
N SER A 350 -3.32 2.44 12.77
CA SER A 350 -2.71 3.67 13.31
C SER A 350 -2.64 3.66 14.84
N GLY A 351 -3.65 3.08 15.50
CA GLY A 351 -3.70 2.90 16.94
C GLY A 351 -4.29 4.09 17.69
N GLN A 352 -4.95 3.79 18.83
CA GLN A 352 -5.53 4.80 19.71
C GLN A 352 -4.45 5.70 20.35
N ASN A 353 -3.27 5.14 20.63
CA ASN A 353 -2.11 5.87 21.14
C ASN A 353 -1.67 7.00 20.20
N PHE A 354 -1.61 6.74 18.88
CA PHE A 354 -1.34 7.79 17.88
C PHE A 354 -2.45 8.84 17.84
N ILE A 355 -3.72 8.39 17.80
CA ILE A 355 -4.88 9.29 17.74
C ILE A 355 -4.91 10.22 18.97
N ASP A 356 -4.62 9.70 20.16
CA ASP A 356 -4.60 10.51 21.40
C ASP A 356 -3.45 11.50 21.41
N LEU A 357 -2.28 11.11 20.93
CA LEU A 357 -1.14 12.02 20.75
C LEU A 357 -1.46 13.11 19.70
N ALA A 358 -2.04 12.74 18.57
CA ALA A 358 -2.44 13.69 17.53
C ALA A 358 -3.51 14.68 18.01
N LYS A 359 -4.47 14.24 18.82
CA LYS A 359 -5.45 15.14 19.50
C LYS A 359 -4.78 16.17 20.40
N ALA A 360 -3.69 15.77 21.08
CA ALA A 360 -2.98 16.66 21.97
C ALA A 360 -2.05 17.63 21.24
N GLU A 361 -1.44 17.19 20.14
CA GLU A 361 -0.32 17.91 19.53
C GLU A 361 -0.61 18.56 18.17
N MET A 362 -1.65 18.11 17.45
CA MET A 362 -2.08 18.65 16.16
C MET A 362 -3.62 18.55 15.94
N PRO A 363 -4.44 19.00 16.93
CA PRO A 363 -5.88 18.78 16.91
C PRO A 363 -6.58 19.40 15.67
N GLU A 364 -6.03 20.49 15.14
CA GLU A 364 -6.58 21.21 13.98
C GLU A 364 -6.39 20.45 12.66
N LYS A 365 -5.45 19.47 12.61
CA LYS A 365 -5.15 18.67 11.44
C LYS A 365 -5.77 17.29 11.50
N LEU A 366 -6.13 16.82 12.69
CA LEU A 366 -6.65 15.49 12.91
C LEU A 366 -8.11 15.39 12.48
N VAL A 367 -8.39 14.44 11.60
CA VAL A 367 -9.76 14.07 11.21
C VAL A 367 -10.00 12.63 11.62
N LEU A 368 -10.92 12.41 12.55
CA LEU A 368 -11.27 11.05 12.99
C LEU A 368 -11.95 10.26 11.87
N CYS A 369 -11.68 8.96 11.80
CA CYS A 369 -12.19 8.04 10.80
C CYS A 369 -13.07 6.96 11.45
N THR A 370 -14.00 6.41 10.68
CA THR A 370 -14.87 5.30 11.08
C THR A 370 -15.50 4.68 9.83
N THR A 371 -15.74 3.39 9.83
CA THR A 371 -16.40 2.67 8.72
C THR A 371 -17.62 3.44 8.21
N GLY A 372 -17.69 3.65 6.89
CA GLY A 372 -18.74 4.40 6.22
C GLY A 372 -18.45 5.88 6.02
N SER A 373 -17.34 6.41 6.56
CA SER A 373 -16.98 7.82 6.37
C SER A 373 -16.62 8.12 4.92
N ARG A 374 -16.94 9.32 4.47
CA ARG A 374 -16.63 9.83 3.14
C ARG A 374 -15.91 11.17 3.26
N PHE A 375 -14.72 11.22 2.72
CA PHE A 375 -13.84 12.40 2.72
C PHE A 375 -13.73 12.92 1.29
N THR A 376 -14.12 14.18 1.07
CA THR A 376 -14.07 14.83 -0.25
C THR A 376 -13.06 15.97 -0.20
N PHE A 377 -11.93 15.78 -0.87
CA PHE A 377 -10.86 16.76 -1.04
C PHE A 377 -11.09 17.51 -2.36
N THR A 378 -11.01 18.85 -2.34
CA THR A 378 -11.16 19.72 -3.52
C THR A 378 -10.05 20.76 -3.61
N THR A 379 -9.76 21.20 -4.84
CA THR A 379 -8.82 22.29 -5.13
C THR A 379 -9.24 23.63 -4.54
#